data_0828659227da05a897b51831ad6b43d1
#
_entry.id   0828659227da05a897b51831ad6b43d1
#
_cell.length_a   1.000
_cell.length_b   1.000
_cell.length_c   1.000
_cell.angle_alpha   90.00
_cell.angle_beta   90.00
_cell.angle_gamma   90.00
#
_symmetry.space_group_name_H-M   'P 1'
#
loop_
_entity.id
_entity.type
_entity.pdbx_description
1 polymer ?
#
loop_
_entity_poly.entity_id
_entity_poly.type
_entity_poly.pdbx_seq_one_letter_code
_entity_poly.pdbx_strand_id
1 'polypeptide(L)'
;VDLAGKVAVVTGAGAGLGRAEALELARAGASVVLNDLPGAADAVVAEIEELGAKCAVVEGDVGERSTADALVAAAVELGGPHVVVNNAGVLRDRMLVTMSDEDWDLVVRVHLRGHFLLSRNAVALWRQQSKTSGEPVYGRIVNTSSEAFLLGPEGQANYAAAKAGITALTVATARGTGRYGVRANAICPRARTGMTAHVFGDAPPGADPLDPVHVARFVAYLVSPAASEINGQVFVVHGGMVALMAPPTVEQRFDALEDVAGYFAARDPQRTFSCTDTLAL
;
A
#
# COMPACT_ATOMS: atom_id res chain seq x y z
N VAL A 1 -9.07 -16.01 -8.23
CA VAL A 1 -8.21 -15.94 -7.03
C VAL A 1 -8.84 -16.79 -5.96
N ASP A 2 -8.09 -17.65 -5.30
CA ASP A 2 -8.52 -18.47 -4.16
C ASP A 2 -7.63 -18.18 -2.96
N LEU A 3 -8.23 -17.70 -1.87
CA LEU A 3 -7.60 -17.40 -0.59
C LEU A 3 -8.26 -18.18 0.56
N ALA A 4 -8.95 -19.28 0.26
CA ALA A 4 -9.56 -20.12 1.27
C ALA A 4 -8.55 -20.54 2.35
N GLY A 5 -8.95 -20.39 3.62
CA GLY A 5 -8.08 -20.68 4.77
C GLY A 5 -6.98 -19.65 5.02
N LYS A 6 -6.90 -18.55 4.28
CA LYS A 6 -6.00 -17.44 4.56
C LYS A 6 -6.67 -16.41 5.46
N VAL A 7 -5.84 -15.66 6.19
CA VAL A 7 -6.27 -14.53 7.03
C VAL A 7 -5.54 -13.29 6.54
N ALA A 8 -6.32 -12.28 6.18
CA ALA A 8 -5.82 -10.99 5.72
C ALA A 8 -6.07 -9.90 6.77
N VAL A 9 -5.09 -9.03 6.98
CA VAL A 9 -5.22 -7.81 7.77
C VAL A 9 -5.26 -6.63 6.81
N VAL A 10 -6.29 -5.78 6.89
CA VAL A 10 -6.44 -4.59 6.05
C VAL A 10 -6.58 -3.35 6.93
N THR A 11 -5.72 -2.35 6.74
CA THR A 11 -5.76 -1.09 7.49
C THR A 11 -6.46 0.01 6.70
N GLY A 12 -7.17 0.93 7.40
CA GLY A 12 -8.01 1.92 6.75
C GLY A 12 -9.18 1.27 6.01
N ALA A 13 -9.75 0.21 6.60
CA ALA A 13 -10.68 -0.69 5.93
C ALA A 13 -12.13 -0.19 5.91
N GLY A 14 -12.45 0.90 6.62
CA GLY A 14 -13.82 1.39 6.76
C GLY A 14 -14.40 2.08 5.52
N ALA A 15 -13.56 2.53 4.60
CA ALA A 15 -14.03 3.26 3.41
C ALA A 15 -13.08 3.09 2.20
N GLY A 16 -13.54 3.58 1.06
CA GLY A 16 -12.74 3.74 -0.16
C GLY A 16 -11.99 2.48 -0.59
N LEU A 17 -10.69 2.62 -0.79
CA LEU A 17 -9.85 1.53 -1.29
C LEU A 17 -9.74 0.37 -0.28
N GLY A 18 -9.51 0.68 1.02
CA GLY A 18 -9.37 -0.35 2.05
C GLY A 18 -10.63 -1.19 2.22
N ARG A 19 -11.82 -0.56 2.13
CA ARG A 19 -13.11 -1.29 2.10
C ARG A 19 -13.17 -2.21 0.89
N ALA A 20 -12.85 -1.71 -0.31
CA ALA A 20 -12.90 -2.51 -1.52
C ALA A 20 -11.92 -3.70 -1.45
N GLU A 21 -10.71 -3.49 -0.93
CA GLU A 21 -9.70 -4.52 -0.71
C GLU A 21 -10.18 -5.59 0.28
N ALA A 22 -10.75 -5.18 1.43
CA ALA A 22 -11.28 -6.09 2.42
C ALA A 22 -12.40 -6.99 1.86
N LEU A 23 -13.34 -6.39 1.12
CA LEU A 23 -14.45 -7.12 0.49
C LEU A 23 -13.96 -8.08 -0.60
N GLU A 24 -12.98 -7.67 -1.42
CA GLU A 24 -12.47 -8.54 -2.49
C GLU A 24 -11.68 -9.74 -1.93
N LEU A 25 -10.91 -9.51 -0.85
CA LEU A 25 -10.22 -10.60 -0.14
C LEU A 25 -11.21 -11.57 0.52
N ALA A 26 -12.31 -11.06 1.10
CA ALA A 26 -13.38 -11.87 1.64
C ALA A 26 -14.08 -12.71 0.55
N ARG A 27 -14.39 -12.11 -0.62
CA ARG A 27 -14.96 -12.82 -1.78
C ARG A 27 -14.03 -13.92 -2.29
N ALA A 28 -12.72 -13.72 -2.16
CA ALA A 28 -11.72 -14.72 -2.50
C ALA A 28 -11.57 -15.85 -1.44
N GLY A 29 -12.34 -15.82 -0.35
CA GLY A 29 -12.39 -16.85 0.69
C GLY A 29 -11.50 -16.59 1.90
N ALA A 30 -10.87 -15.43 2.02
CA ALA A 30 -10.08 -15.08 3.19
C ALA A 30 -10.97 -14.69 4.39
N SER A 31 -10.52 -15.01 5.61
CA SER A 31 -10.97 -14.31 6.81
C SER A 31 -10.26 -12.96 6.89
N VAL A 32 -10.93 -11.90 7.36
CA VAL A 32 -10.38 -10.55 7.31
C VAL A 32 -10.36 -9.90 8.70
N VAL A 33 -9.21 -9.37 9.09
CA VAL A 33 -9.07 -8.46 10.23
C VAL A 33 -9.09 -7.04 9.69
N LEU A 34 -10.10 -6.28 10.07
CA LEU A 34 -10.29 -4.89 9.68
C LEU A 34 -9.68 -3.97 10.73
N ASN A 35 -8.96 -2.95 10.28
CA ASN A 35 -8.56 -1.85 11.15
C ASN A 35 -9.05 -0.53 10.57
N ASP A 36 -9.60 0.28 11.43
CA ASP A 36 -9.85 1.71 11.20
C ASP A 36 -10.00 2.43 12.55
N LEU A 37 -10.30 3.72 12.50
CA LEU A 37 -10.68 4.49 13.69
C LEU A 37 -12.02 3.98 14.25
N PRO A 38 -12.31 4.24 15.54
CA PRO A 38 -13.52 3.72 16.20
C PRO A 38 -14.81 3.94 15.40
N GLY A 39 -15.57 2.85 15.19
CA GLY A 39 -16.84 2.83 14.48
C GLY A 39 -16.76 2.96 12.95
N ALA A 40 -15.59 3.23 12.39
CA ALA A 40 -15.47 3.48 10.94
C ALA A 40 -15.62 2.22 10.08
N ALA A 41 -15.38 1.03 10.63
CA ALA A 41 -15.46 -0.24 9.91
C ALA A 41 -16.80 -0.99 10.05
N ASP A 42 -17.74 -0.52 10.85
CA ASP A 42 -18.96 -1.26 11.21
C ASP A 42 -19.80 -1.69 9.98
N ALA A 43 -19.93 -0.80 9.00
CA ALA A 43 -20.66 -1.12 7.78
C ALA A 43 -19.98 -2.23 6.96
N VAL A 44 -18.65 -2.25 6.97
CA VAL A 44 -17.85 -3.23 6.23
C VAL A 44 -17.91 -4.61 6.89
N VAL A 45 -18.02 -4.66 8.21
CA VAL A 45 -18.28 -5.90 8.96
C VAL A 45 -19.54 -6.58 8.45
N ALA A 46 -20.65 -5.85 8.41
CA ALA A 46 -21.93 -6.39 7.93
C ALA A 46 -21.83 -6.91 6.49
N GLU A 47 -21.15 -6.17 5.61
CA GLU A 47 -20.95 -6.59 4.23
C GLU A 47 -20.10 -7.87 4.10
N ILE A 48 -19.08 -8.04 4.95
CA ILE A 48 -18.24 -9.26 4.96
C ILE A 48 -19.02 -10.45 5.51
N GLU A 49 -19.84 -10.25 6.54
CA GLU A 49 -20.71 -11.28 7.10
C GLU A 49 -21.78 -11.75 6.09
N GLU A 50 -22.35 -10.84 5.29
CA GLU A 50 -23.23 -11.16 4.17
C GLU A 50 -22.54 -12.03 3.10
N LEU A 51 -21.24 -11.89 2.90
CA LEU A 51 -20.45 -12.75 2.04
C LEU A 51 -20.16 -14.13 2.65
N GLY A 52 -20.54 -14.37 3.92
CA GLY A 52 -20.27 -15.60 4.65
C GLY A 52 -18.82 -15.74 5.12
N ALA A 53 -18.02 -14.69 5.03
CA ALA A 53 -16.64 -14.68 5.48
C ALA A 53 -16.52 -14.31 6.97
N LYS A 54 -15.48 -14.82 7.63
CA LYS A 54 -15.18 -14.43 9.02
C LYS A 54 -14.45 -13.11 9.04
N CYS A 55 -14.80 -12.23 9.97
CA CYS A 55 -14.03 -11.01 10.21
C CYS A 55 -13.85 -10.73 11.71
N ALA A 56 -12.87 -9.88 12.00
CA ALA A 56 -12.66 -9.26 13.30
C ALA A 56 -12.31 -7.79 13.09
N VAL A 57 -12.58 -6.94 14.07
CA VAL A 57 -12.25 -5.51 14.02
C VAL A 57 -11.24 -5.20 15.12
N VAL A 58 -10.23 -4.44 14.77
CA VAL A 58 -9.28 -3.83 15.70
C VAL A 58 -9.29 -2.33 15.44
N GLU A 59 -9.95 -1.60 16.29
CA GLU A 59 -10.00 -0.15 16.26
C GLU A 59 -8.70 0.47 16.75
N GLY A 60 -8.27 1.56 16.13
CA GLY A 60 -7.13 2.34 16.59
C GLY A 60 -6.27 2.95 15.47
N ASP A 61 -5.41 3.85 15.90
CA ASP A 61 -4.45 4.51 15.01
C ASP A 61 -3.33 3.56 14.63
N VAL A 62 -3.12 3.37 13.33
CA VAL A 62 -2.06 2.50 12.79
C VAL A 62 -0.64 2.96 13.16
N GLY A 63 -0.47 4.25 13.47
CA GLY A 63 0.80 4.81 13.95
C GLY A 63 1.18 4.37 15.37
N GLU A 64 0.26 3.70 16.09
CA GLU A 64 0.49 3.22 17.44
C GLU A 64 0.95 1.75 17.44
N ARG A 65 1.95 1.46 18.28
CA ARG A 65 2.49 0.09 18.42
C ARG A 65 1.42 -0.88 18.91
N SER A 66 0.61 -0.46 19.87
CA SER A 66 -0.45 -1.28 20.46
C SER A 66 -1.48 -1.75 19.42
N THR A 67 -1.82 -0.87 18.46
CA THR A 67 -2.71 -1.23 17.34
C THR A 67 -2.09 -2.33 16.46
N ALA A 68 -0.81 -2.18 16.09
CA ALA A 68 -0.12 -3.19 15.29
C ALA A 68 0.03 -4.53 16.04
N ASP A 69 0.25 -4.50 17.34
CA ASP A 69 0.32 -5.70 18.19
C ASP A 69 -1.06 -6.40 18.26
N ALA A 70 -2.14 -5.63 18.46
CA ALA A 70 -3.50 -6.15 18.50
C ALA A 70 -3.96 -6.73 17.16
N LEU A 71 -3.60 -6.10 16.04
CA LEU A 71 -3.90 -6.60 14.69
C LEU A 71 -3.30 -7.98 14.42
N VAL A 72 -2.03 -8.16 14.78
CA VAL A 72 -1.38 -9.48 14.63
C VAL A 72 -2.00 -10.49 15.56
N ALA A 73 -2.34 -10.14 16.80
CA ALA A 73 -3.00 -11.02 17.75
C ALA A 73 -4.38 -11.48 17.25
N ALA A 74 -5.23 -10.55 16.79
CA ALA A 74 -6.53 -10.87 16.22
C ALA A 74 -6.42 -11.77 14.98
N ALA A 75 -5.42 -11.53 14.13
CA ALA A 75 -5.17 -12.40 12.98
C ALA A 75 -4.73 -13.82 13.40
N VAL A 76 -3.94 -13.96 14.45
CA VAL A 76 -3.54 -15.27 15.00
C VAL A 76 -4.75 -16.05 15.52
N GLU A 77 -5.71 -15.40 16.17
CA GLU A 77 -6.97 -16.04 16.63
C GLU A 77 -7.80 -16.59 15.47
N LEU A 78 -7.70 -15.98 14.28
CA LEU A 78 -8.34 -16.47 13.05
C LEU A 78 -7.50 -17.49 12.28
N GLY A 79 -6.29 -17.84 12.76
CA GLY A 79 -5.39 -18.80 12.13
C GLY A 79 -4.32 -18.20 11.22
N GLY A 80 -4.08 -16.88 11.26
CA GLY A 80 -3.08 -16.17 10.45
C GLY A 80 -2.07 -15.37 11.29
N PRO A 81 -1.60 -14.19 10.83
CA PRO A 81 -1.86 -13.58 9.50
C PRO A 81 -1.16 -14.33 8.36
N HIS A 82 -1.74 -14.26 7.17
CA HIS A 82 -1.14 -14.70 5.92
C HIS A 82 -0.89 -13.53 4.96
N VAL A 83 -1.75 -12.52 5.04
CA VAL A 83 -1.74 -11.32 4.19
C VAL A 83 -1.82 -10.08 5.07
N VAL A 84 -1.04 -9.07 4.72
CA VAL A 84 -1.10 -7.70 5.28
C VAL A 84 -1.27 -6.73 4.14
N VAL A 85 -2.35 -5.95 4.17
CA VAL A 85 -2.59 -4.82 3.28
C VAL A 85 -2.50 -3.53 4.09
N ASN A 86 -1.40 -2.84 3.95
CA ASN A 86 -1.17 -1.54 4.56
C ASN A 86 -1.74 -0.46 3.65
N ASN A 87 -2.96 0.00 3.93
CA ASN A 87 -3.67 0.98 3.12
C ASN A 87 -3.98 2.28 3.86
N ALA A 88 -4.10 2.27 5.19
CA ALA A 88 -4.45 3.45 5.98
C ALA A 88 -3.61 4.68 5.62
N GLY A 89 -4.26 5.83 5.50
CA GLY A 89 -3.62 7.07 5.11
C GLY A 89 -4.42 8.31 5.43
N VAL A 90 -3.76 9.46 5.43
CA VAL A 90 -4.32 10.78 5.69
C VAL A 90 -3.61 11.84 4.85
N LEU A 91 -4.31 12.88 4.46
CA LEU A 91 -3.72 14.04 3.77
C LEU A 91 -3.66 15.25 4.70
N ARG A 92 -2.56 16.00 4.60
CA ARG A 92 -2.35 17.31 5.20
C ARG A 92 -1.52 18.14 4.23
N ASP A 93 -2.19 18.55 3.14
CA ASP A 93 -1.53 19.25 2.04
C ASP A 93 -1.26 20.70 2.43
N ARG A 94 -0.01 21.11 2.36
CA ARG A 94 0.48 22.48 2.62
C ARG A 94 1.74 22.71 1.80
N MET A 95 1.92 23.93 1.32
CA MET A 95 3.21 24.33 0.77
C MET A 95 4.32 24.13 1.82
N LEU A 96 5.49 23.71 1.39
CA LEU A 96 6.60 23.38 2.31
C LEU A 96 6.89 24.52 3.31
N VAL A 97 6.81 25.77 2.86
CA VAL A 97 7.07 26.96 3.69
C VAL A 97 6.01 27.25 4.76
N THR A 98 4.81 26.63 4.65
CA THR A 98 3.69 26.81 5.57
C THR A 98 3.25 25.52 6.24
N MET A 99 3.94 24.41 5.96
CA MET A 99 3.66 23.11 6.58
C MET A 99 4.09 23.15 8.04
N SER A 100 3.19 22.80 8.95
CA SER A 100 3.54 22.68 10.37
C SER A 100 4.20 21.34 10.69
N ASP A 101 4.89 21.29 11.84
CA ASP A 101 5.47 20.04 12.33
C ASP A 101 4.37 18.98 12.58
N GLU A 102 3.20 19.40 13.05
CA GLU A 102 2.05 18.52 13.30
C GLU A 102 1.48 17.93 12.00
N ASP A 103 1.39 18.73 10.92
CA ASP A 103 0.96 18.24 9.60
C ASP A 103 1.96 17.24 9.03
N TRP A 104 3.25 17.51 9.21
CA TRP A 104 4.32 16.59 8.82
C TRP A 104 4.28 15.30 9.63
N ASP A 105 4.30 15.40 10.94
CA ASP A 105 4.38 14.27 11.86
C ASP A 105 3.16 13.36 11.72
N LEU A 106 1.95 13.91 11.59
CA LEU A 106 0.74 13.12 11.39
C LEU A 106 0.81 12.27 10.14
N VAL A 107 1.20 12.87 8.99
CA VAL A 107 1.27 12.15 7.72
C VAL A 107 2.35 11.06 7.77
N VAL A 108 3.55 11.38 8.24
CA VAL A 108 4.65 10.40 8.37
C VAL A 108 4.29 9.28 9.35
N ARG A 109 3.64 9.62 10.47
CA ARG A 109 3.22 8.66 11.49
C ARG A 109 2.18 7.68 10.96
N VAL A 110 1.10 8.18 10.35
CA VAL A 110 0.03 7.30 9.84
C VAL A 110 0.54 6.46 8.66
N HIS A 111 1.16 7.10 7.67
CA HIS A 111 1.62 6.39 6.48
C HIS A 111 2.86 5.53 6.76
N LEU A 112 4.02 6.15 6.96
CA LEU A 112 5.28 5.42 6.99
C LEU A 112 5.46 4.57 8.24
N ARG A 113 5.20 5.15 9.41
CA ARG A 113 5.31 4.43 10.67
C ARG A 113 4.25 3.33 10.79
N GLY A 114 2.99 3.59 10.37
CA GLY A 114 1.93 2.58 10.39
C GLY A 114 2.28 1.35 9.54
N HIS A 115 2.70 1.57 8.30
CA HIS A 115 3.18 0.49 7.42
C HIS A 115 4.35 -0.29 8.02
N PHE A 116 5.30 0.42 8.63
CA PHE A 116 6.45 -0.20 9.30
C PHE A 116 6.03 -1.08 10.47
N LEU A 117 5.18 -0.59 11.36
CA LEU A 117 4.82 -1.28 12.61
C LEU A 117 4.15 -2.62 12.31
N LEU A 118 3.13 -2.62 11.46
CA LEU A 118 2.38 -3.84 11.13
C LEU A 118 3.23 -4.81 10.29
N SER A 119 3.96 -4.32 9.29
CA SER A 119 4.86 -5.16 8.49
C SER A 119 5.92 -5.83 9.36
N ARG A 120 6.55 -5.08 10.26
CA ARG A 120 7.57 -5.60 11.19
C ARG A 120 7.00 -6.71 12.08
N ASN A 121 5.81 -6.52 12.65
CA ASN A 121 5.19 -7.48 13.56
C ASN A 121 4.81 -8.77 12.82
N ALA A 122 4.18 -8.65 11.64
CA ALA A 122 3.85 -9.80 10.80
C ALA A 122 5.11 -10.58 10.36
N VAL A 123 6.13 -9.87 9.89
CA VAL A 123 7.42 -10.48 9.49
C VAL A 123 8.12 -11.16 10.65
N ALA A 124 8.07 -10.59 11.86
CA ALA A 124 8.66 -11.22 13.04
C ALA A 124 8.01 -12.59 13.34
N LEU A 125 6.68 -12.65 13.27
CA LEU A 125 5.91 -13.89 13.43
C LEU A 125 6.25 -14.89 12.33
N TRP A 126 6.19 -14.49 11.06
CA TRP A 126 6.49 -15.37 9.91
C TRP A 126 7.92 -15.91 9.95
N ARG A 127 8.88 -15.08 10.31
CA ARG A 127 10.27 -15.52 10.50
C ARG A 127 10.39 -16.57 11.60
N GLN A 128 9.68 -16.39 12.72
CA GLN A 128 9.66 -17.36 13.80
C GLN A 128 9.03 -18.69 13.34
N GLN A 129 7.87 -18.63 12.67
CA GLN A 129 7.18 -19.80 12.12
C GLN A 129 8.08 -20.58 11.14
N SER A 130 8.70 -19.88 10.19
CA SER A 130 9.61 -20.49 9.22
C SER A 130 10.82 -21.16 9.90
N LYS A 131 11.39 -20.53 10.93
CA LYS A 131 12.50 -21.13 11.69
C LYS A 131 12.09 -22.36 12.50
N THR A 132 10.86 -22.37 13.02
CA THR A 132 10.35 -23.49 13.81
C THR A 132 9.98 -24.68 12.93
N SER A 133 9.35 -24.44 11.77
CA SER A 133 8.97 -25.50 10.82
C SER A 133 10.12 -25.99 9.96
N GLY A 134 11.15 -25.18 9.76
CA GLY A 134 12.20 -25.42 8.77
C GLY A 134 11.79 -25.08 7.33
N GLU A 135 10.54 -24.65 7.10
CA GLU A 135 9.96 -24.43 5.78
C GLU A 135 9.58 -22.95 5.56
N PRO A 136 9.55 -22.47 4.31
CA PRO A 136 9.03 -21.15 4.00
C PRO A 136 7.55 -21.03 4.38
N VAL A 137 7.17 -19.87 4.93
CA VAL A 137 5.77 -19.55 5.23
C VAL A 137 5.06 -18.90 4.03
N TYR A 138 3.73 -18.83 4.09
CA TYR A 138 2.95 -18.00 3.20
C TYR A 138 2.74 -16.64 3.85
N GLY A 139 3.64 -15.68 3.56
CA GLY A 139 3.52 -14.28 4.02
C GLY A 139 3.41 -13.34 2.81
N ARG A 140 2.40 -12.48 2.79
CA ARG A 140 2.16 -11.51 1.71
C ARG A 140 1.94 -10.12 2.28
N ILE A 141 2.68 -9.14 1.77
CA ILE A 141 2.52 -7.73 2.14
C ILE A 141 2.24 -6.93 0.88
N VAL A 142 1.17 -6.14 0.90
CA VAL A 142 0.91 -5.09 -0.07
C VAL A 142 0.92 -3.75 0.65
N ASN A 143 1.80 -2.87 0.21
CA ASN A 143 1.94 -1.52 0.75
C ASN A 143 1.37 -0.50 -0.23
N THR A 144 0.50 0.38 0.23
CA THR A 144 -0.07 1.44 -0.58
C THR A 144 0.87 2.63 -0.66
N SER A 145 1.65 2.69 -1.75
CA SER A 145 2.46 3.84 -2.13
C SER A 145 1.62 4.86 -2.94
N SER A 146 2.25 5.68 -3.74
CA SER A 146 1.64 6.65 -4.65
C SER A 146 2.68 7.11 -5.66
N GLU A 147 2.26 7.47 -6.87
CA GLU A 147 3.12 8.14 -7.85
C GLU A 147 3.70 9.47 -7.32
N ALA A 148 3.08 10.06 -6.29
CA ALA A 148 3.58 11.25 -5.62
C ALA A 148 5.03 11.12 -5.13
N PHE A 149 5.51 9.91 -4.85
CA PHE A 149 6.89 9.68 -4.41
C PHE A 149 7.95 10.01 -5.49
N LEU A 150 7.54 10.02 -6.75
CA LEU A 150 8.39 10.35 -7.89
C LEU A 150 8.06 11.73 -8.48
N LEU A 151 6.77 12.08 -8.48
CA LEU A 151 6.29 13.34 -9.06
C LEU A 151 6.62 14.54 -8.18
N GLY A 152 6.68 14.35 -6.85
CA GLY A 152 6.91 15.45 -5.90
C GLY A 152 5.91 16.60 -6.03
N PRO A 153 4.58 16.35 -5.95
CA PRO A 153 3.59 17.40 -6.20
C PRO A 153 3.75 18.54 -5.19
N GLU A 154 3.52 19.77 -5.65
CA GLU A 154 3.49 20.94 -4.78
C GLU A 154 2.45 20.76 -3.67
N GLY A 155 2.80 21.19 -2.46
CA GLY A 155 1.93 21.06 -1.30
C GLY A 155 1.91 19.67 -0.64
N GLN A 156 2.60 18.69 -1.17
CA GLN A 156 2.59 17.30 -0.65
C GLN A 156 3.97 16.79 -0.20
N ALA A 157 4.82 17.65 0.32
CA ALA A 157 6.18 17.25 0.73
C ALA A 157 6.18 16.13 1.77
N ASN A 158 5.31 16.18 2.79
CA ASN A 158 5.12 15.15 3.81
C ASN A 158 4.62 13.83 3.20
N TYR A 159 3.61 13.92 2.35
CA TYR A 159 2.99 12.76 1.70
C TYR A 159 3.96 12.08 0.72
N ALA A 160 4.60 12.85 -0.16
CA ALA A 160 5.60 12.34 -1.10
C ALA A 160 6.76 11.65 -0.38
N ALA A 161 7.29 12.28 0.68
CA ALA A 161 8.36 11.69 1.50
C ALA A 161 7.92 10.38 2.16
N ALA A 162 6.71 10.34 2.75
CA ALA A 162 6.17 9.13 3.36
C ALA A 162 5.97 8.00 2.33
N LYS A 163 5.45 8.31 1.14
CA LYS A 163 5.22 7.32 0.06
C LYS A 163 6.54 6.82 -0.54
N ALA A 164 7.55 7.67 -0.66
CA ALA A 164 8.92 7.25 -1.02
C ALA A 164 9.50 6.30 0.04
N GLY A 165 9.33 6.62 1.32
CA GLY A 165 9.73 5.76 2.44
C GLY A 165 9.03 4.41 2.42
N ILE A 166 7.72 4.36 2.12
CA ILE A 166 6.95 3.11 1.97
C ILE A 166 7.49 2.27 0.82
N THR A 167 7.80 2.88 -0.32
CA THR A 167 8.39 2.17 -1.47
C THR A 167 9.73 1.55 -1.10
N ALA A 168 10.61 2.31 -0.45
CA ALA A 168 11.91 1.81 0.03
C ALA A 168 11.75 0.70 1.08
N LEU A 169 10.83 0.87 2.03
CA LEU A 169 10.49 -0.14 3.05
C LEU A 169 10.02 -1.45 2.40
N THR A 170 9.20 -1.37 1.34
CA THR A 170 8.73 -2.54 0.59
C THR A 170 9.88 -3.33 -0.01
N VAL A 171 10.78 -2.65 -0.73
CA VAL A 171 11.94 -3.29 -1.36
C VAL A 171 12.89 -3.89 -0.33
N ALA A 172 13.14 -3.16 0.78
CA ALA A 172 13.97 -3.66 1.88
C ALA A 172 13.36 -4.89 2.54
N THR A 173 12.04 -4.88 2.78
CA THR A 173 11.30 -6.03 3.34
C THR A 173 11.38 -7.23 2.41
N ALA A 174 11.10 -7.05 1.12
CA ALA A 174 11.17 -8.12 0.12
C ALA A 174 12.54 -8.81 0.09
N ARG A 175 13.62 -8.01 0.07
CA ARG A 175 15.00 -8.52 0.05
C ARG A 175 15.39 -9.21 1.35
N GLY A 176 15.01 -8.63 2.49
CA GLY A 176 15.41 -9.16 3.81
C GLY A 176 14.66 -10.43 4.22
N THR A 177 13.47 -10.67 3.66
CA THR A 177 12.54 -11.69 4.18
C THR A 177 12.14 -12.76 3.15
N GLY A 178 12.49 -12.59 1.89
CA GLY A 178 12.14 -13.53 0.80
C GLY A 178 12.50 -14.98 1.08
N ARG A 179 13.63 -15.21 1.78
CA ARG A 179 14.08 -16.55 2.21
C ARG A 179 13.14 -17.26 3.18
N TYR A 180 12.28 -16.52 3.87
CA TYR A 180 11.27 -17.07 4.78
C TYR A 180 9.93 -17.34 4.08
N GLY A 181 9.82 -17.09 2.76
CA GLY A 181 8.57 -17.24 1.99
C GLY A 181 7.72 -15.96 1.94
N VAL A 182 8.21 -14.84 2.52
CA VAL A 182 7.51 -13.56 2.51
C VAL A 182 7.69 -12.87 1.16
N ARG A 183 6.60 -12.32 0.62
CA ARG A 183 6.59 -11.46 -0.56
C ARG A 183 6.02 -10.10 -0.17
N ALA A 184 6.73 -9.04 -0.49
CA ALA A 184 6.30 -7.67 -0.21
C ALA A 184 6.34 -6.84 -1.51
N ASN A 185 5.21 -6.25 -1.87
CA ASN A 185 5.08 -5.42 -3.06
C ASN A 185 4.35 -4.12 -2.72
N ALA A 186 4.47 -3.11 -3.57
CA ALA A 186 3.78 -1.84 -3.42
C ALA A 186 2.87 -1.56 -4.61
N ILE A 187 1.78 -0.85 -4.34
CA ILE A 187 0.89 -0.31 -5.36
C ILE A 187 0.87 1.22 -5.30
N CYS A 188 0.73 1.86 -6.45
CA CYS A 188 0.40 3.26 -6.62
C CYS A 188 -1.01 3.31 -7.25
N PRO A 189 -2.07 3.32 -6.43
CA PRO A 189 -3.43 3.22 -6.93
C PRO A 189 -3.92 4.55 -7.49
N ARG A 190 -4.65 4.50 -8.60
CA ARG A 190 -5.51 5.57 -9.07
C ARG A 190 -6.95 5.12 -8.88
N ALA A 191 -7.60 5.62 -7.86
CA ALA A 191 -8.96 5.25 -7.50
C ALA A 191 -9.74 6.47 -7.02
N ARG A 192 -11.03 6.53 -7.34
CA ARG A 192 -11.96 7.53 -6.85
C ARG A 192 -12.42 7.15 -5.45
N THR A 193 -11.99 7.93 -4.48
CA THR A 193 -12.31 7.75 -3.06
C THR A 193 -12.62 9.10 -2.44
N GLY A 194 -13.07 9.13 -1.20
CA GLY A 194 -13.23 10.40 -0.47
C GLY A 194 -11.94 11.23 -0.41
N MET A 195 -10.78 10.57 -0.39
CA MET A 195 -9.47 11.23 -0.38
C MET A 195 -9.12 11.89 -1.73
N THR A 196 -9.58 11.34 -2.85
CA THR A 196 -9.20 11.74 -4.21
C THR A 196 -10.33 12.44 -4.98
N ALA A 197 -11.50 12.61 -4.37
CA ALA A 197 -12.68 13.20 -5.01
C ALA A 197 -12.40 14.61 -5.58
N HIS A 198 -11.59 15.40 -4.90
CA HIS A 198 -11.20 16.74 -5.35
C HIS A 198 -10.28 16.72 -6.59
N VAL A 199 -9.62 15.60 -6.89
CA VAL A 199 -8.73 15.42 -8.05
C VAL A 199 -9.50 14.87 -9.25
N PHE A 200 -10.31 13.84 -9.00
CA PHE A 200 -10.95 13.07 -10.07
C PHE A 200 -12.41 13.49 -10.37
N GLY A 201 -12.99 14.39 -9.56
CA GLY A 201 -14.38 14.81 -9.70
C GLY A 201 -15.39 13.67 -9.53
N ASP A 202 -16.58 13.82 -10.12
CA ASP A 202 -17.68 12.86 -10.05
C ASP A 202 -17.43 11.62 -10.93
N ALA A 203 -18.03 10.50 -10.54
CA ALA A 203 -17.99 9.29 -11.35
C ALA A 203 -18.73 9.49 -12.69
N PRO A 204 -18.21 8.97 -13.81
CA PRO A 204 -18.88 9.02 -15.08
C PRO A 204 -20.16 8.13 -15.04
N PRO A 205 -21.16 8.40 -15.91
CA PRO A 205 -22.26 7.48 -16.08
C PRO A 205 -21.77 6.15 -16.66
N GLY A 206 -22.08 5.04 -15.99
CA GLY A 206 -21.67 3.68 -16.39
C GLY A 206 -20.49 3.16 -15.58
N ALA A 207 -19.62 2.39 -16.22
CA ALA A 207 -18.45 1.83 -15.55
C ALA A 207 -17.42 2.93 -15.24
N ASP A 208 -17.04 3.05 -13.98
CA ASP A 208 -16.00 3.98 -13.56
C ASP A 208 -14.61 3.31 -13.64
N PRO A 209 -13.69 3.76 -14.51
CA PRO A 209 -12.33 3.22 -14.56
C PRO A 209 -11.54 3.50 -13.27
N LEU A 210 -11.99 4.43 -12.45
CA LEU A 210 -11.39 4.75 -11.15
C LEU A 210 -12.14 4.09 -9.97
N ASP A 211 -13.06 3.15 -10.22
CA ASP A 211 -13.68 2.38 -9.14
C ASP A 211 -12.59 1.64 -8.34
N PRO A 212 -12.56 1.79 -7.00
CA PRO A 212 -11.62 1.10 -6.13
C PRO A 212 -11.58 -0.43 -6.33
N VAL A 213 -12.65 -1.03 -6.83
CA VAL A 213 -12.72 -2.47 -7.10
C VAL A 213 -11.65 -2.94 -8.07
N HIS A 214 -11.24 -2.13 -9.03
CA HIS A 214 -10.19 -2.48 -9.98
C HIS A 214 -8.83 -2.70 -9.28
N VAL A 215 -8.50 -1.80 -8.37
CA VAL A 215 -7.28 -1.91 -7.54
C VAL A 215 -7.39 -3.10 -6.59
N ALA A 216 -8.53 -3.27 -5.93
CA ALA A 216 -8.77 -4.37 -4.98
C ALA A 216 -8.60 -5.75 -5.63
N ARG A 217 -9.08 -5.94 -6.87
CA ARG A 217 -8.87 -7.17 -7.65
C ARG A 217 -7.40 -7.46 -7.92
N PHE A 218 -6.62 -6.43 -8.24
CA PHE A 218 -5.18 -6.61 -8.42
C PHE A 218 -4.48 -6.92 -7.10
N VAL A 219 -4.87 -6.30 -5.99
CA VAL A 219 -4.37 -6.63 -4.65
C VAL A 219 -4.67 -8.09 -4.31
N ALA A 220 -5.89 -8.56 -4.52
CA ALA A 220 -6.25 -9.97 -4.32
C ALA A 220 -5.40 -10.92 -5.17
N TYR A 221 -5.16 -10.59 -6.44
CA TYR A 221 -4.25 -11.34 -7.31
C TYR A 221 -2.82 -11.34 -6.75
N LEU A 222 -2.30 -10.17 -6.38
CA LEU A 222 -0.91 -9.98 -5.93
C LEU A 222 -0.59 -10.74 -4.64
N VAL A 223 -1.60 -10.96 -3.79
CA VAL A 223 -1.44 -11.76 -2.57
C VAL A 223 -1.78 -13.24 -2.76
N SER A 224 -2.20 -13.66 -3.94
CA SER A 224 -2.57 -15.06 -4.22
C SER A 224 -1.34 -15.95 -4.49
N PRO A 225 -1.51 -17.27 -4.46
CA PRO A 225 -0.45 -18.20 -4.86
C PRO A 225 0.06 -17.99 -6.29
N ALA A 226 -0.79 -17.50 -7.21
CA ALA A 226 -0.42 -17.23 -8.60
C ALA A 226 0.66 -16.14 -8.75
N ALA A 227 0.78 -15.26 -7.75
CA ALA A 227 1.78 -14.18 -7.72
C ALA A 227 3.02 -14.51 -6.86
N SER A 228 3.29 -15.79 -6.59
CA SER A 228 4.38 -16.22 -5.68
C SER A 228 5.78 -15.74 -6.10
N GLU A 229 6.01 -15.50 -7.39
CA GLU A 229 7.29 -15.02 -7.91
C GLU A 229 7.42 -13.50 -7.91
N ILE A 230 6.35 -12.76 -7.62
CA ILE A 230 6.35 -11.30 -7.60
C ILE A 230 6.79 -10.82 -6.22
N ASN A 231 7.98 -10.18 -6.14
CA ASN A 231 8.54 -9.72 -4.88
C ASN A 231 9.39 -8.46 -5.06
N GLY A 232 9.19 -7.45 -4.24
CA GLY A 232 9.90 -6.18 -4.27
C GLY A 232 9.53 -5.27 -5.43
N GLN A 233 8.34 -5.45 -6.00
CA GLN A 233 7.87 -4.72 -7.16
C GLN A 233 6.93 -3.57 -6.77
N VAL A 234 6.83 -2.58 -7.65
CA VAL A 234 5.96 -1.41 -7.51
C VAL A 234 5.08 -1.30 -8.76
N PHE A 235 3.77 -1.19 -8.56
CA PHE A 235 2.81 -1.16 -9.67
C PHE A 235 1.93 0.09 -9.60
N VAL A 236 1.70 0.73 -10.75
CA VAL A 236 0.59 1.68 -10.92
C VAL A 236 -0.63 0.89 -11.37
N VAL A 237 -1.79 1.13 -10.72
CA VAL A 237 -3.00 0.33 -10.93
C VAL A 237 -4.23 1.21 -11.02
N HIS A 238 -4.99 1.09 -12.11
CA HIS A 238 -6.35 1.62 -12.23
C HIS A 238 -7.11 0.96 -13.38
N GLY A 239 -8.44 0.88 -13.27
CA GLY A 239 -9.27 0.29 -14.33
C GLY A 239 -8.73 -1.07 -14.75
N GLY A 240 -8.59 -1.28 -16.05
CA GLY A 240 -7.97 -2.48 -16.62
C GLY A 240 -6.45 -2.43 -16.74
N MET A 241 -5.77 -1.36 -16.26
CA MET A 241 -4.34 -1.14 -16.43
C MET A 241 -3.56 -1.52 -15.17
N VAL A 242 -2.52 -2.32 -15.36
CA VAL A 242 -1.47 -2.58 -14.38
C VAL A 242 -0.12 -2.30 -15.03
N ALA A 243 0.61 -1.32 -14.52
CA ALA A 243 1.93 -0.96 -15.02
C ALA A 243 3.00 -1.24 -13.98
N LEU A 244 4.03 -1.98 -14.37
CA LEU A 244 5.20 -2.23 -13.54
C LEU A 244 6.15 -1.03 -13.64
N MET A 245 6.54 -0.47 -12.48
CA MET A 245 7.51 0.61 -12.41
C MET A 245 8.93 0.07 -12.50
N ALA A 246 9.73 0.68 -13.38
CA ALA A 246 11.16 0.41 -13.40
C ALA A 246 11.84 0.99 -12.15
N PRO A 247 12.83 0.30 -11.56
CA PRO A 247 13.63 0.87 -10.51
C PRO A 247 14.44 2.07 -11.03
N PRO A 248 14.81 3.03 -10.16
CA PRO A 248 15.69 4.12 -10.55
C PRO A 248 16.97 3.58 -11.20
N THR A 249 17.36 4.16 -12.33
CA THR A 249 18.55 3.77 -13.10
C THR A 249 19.50 4.96 -13.26
N VAL A 250 20.76 4.69 -13.54
CA VAL A 250 21.71 5.75 -13.92
C VAL A 250 21.40 6.18 -15.35
N GLU A 251 20.96 7.42 -15.53
CA GLU A 251 20.65 7.99 -16.84
C GLU A 251 21.94 8.47 -17.58
N GLN A 252 22.85 9.09 -16.85
CA GLN A 252 24.06 9.67 -17.39
C GLN A 252 25.21 9.55 -16.39
N ARG A 253 26.41 9.29 -16.91
CA ARG A 253 27.66 9.35 -16.17
C ARG A 253 28.48 10.54 -16.67
N PHE A 254 29.10 11.27 -15.76
CA PHE A 254 29.99 12.39 -16.05
C PHE A 254 31.37 12.06 -15.52
N ASP A 255 32.40 12.30 -16.34
CA ASP A 255 33.81 12.10 -15.95
C ASP A 255 34.46 13.41 -15.47
N ALA A 256 33.87 14.58 -15.81
CA ALA A 256 34.29 15.89 -15.34
C ALA A 256 33.07 16.70 -14.80
N LEU A 257 33.29 17.56 -13.80
CA LEU A 257 32.24 18.37 -13.20
C LEU A 257 31.69 19.43 -14.17
N GLU A 258 32.52 19.91 -15.06
CA GLU A 258 32.16 20.89 -16.09
C GLU A 258 31.09 20.35 -17.04
N ASP A 259 31.10 19.05 -17.31
CA ASP A 259 30.11 18.40 -18.19
C ASP A 259 28.72 18.39 -17.60
N VAL A 260 28.59 18.40 -16.27
CA VAL A 260 27.27 18.41 -15.57
C VAL A 260 26.48 19.67 -15.92
N ALA A 261 27.11 20.84 -15.83
CA ALA A 261 26.42 22.12 -16.12
C ALA A 261 25.99 22.20 -17.60
N GLY A 262 26.89 21.76 -18.53
CA GLY A 262 26.57 21.70 -19.95
C GLY A 262 25.43 20.78 -20.30
N TYR A 263 25.36 19.62 -19.66
CA TYR A 263 24.26 18.66 -19.84
C TYR A 263 22.90 19.24 -19.43
N PHE A 264 22.83 19.89 -18.27
CA PHE A 264 21.58 20.49 -17.79
C PHE A 264 21.19 21.78 -18.54
N ALA A 265 22.15 22.54 -19.08
CA ALA A 265 21.86 23.70 -19.90
C ALA A 265 21.17 23.35 -21.24
N ALA A 266 21.36 22.13 -21.73
CA ALA A 266 20.75 21.62 -22.97
C ALA A 266 19.43 20.86 -22.73
N ARG A 267 18.96 20.76 -21.49
CA ARG A 267 17.74 20.03 -21.12
C ARG A 267 16.63 20.98 -20.68
N ASP A 268 15.39 20.49 -20.78
CA ASP A 268 14.27 21.13 -20.11
C ASP A 268 14.50 21.09 -18.58
N PRO A 269 14.67 22.26 -17.93
CA PRO A 269 14.91 22.32 -16.49
C PRO A 269 13.71 21.86 -15.66
N GLN A 270 12.53 21.79 -16.28
CA GLN A 270 11.29 21.33 -15.65
C GLN A 270 11.02 19.84 -15.88
N ARG A 271 11.92 19.13 -16.57
CA ARG A 271 11.78 17.70 -16.75
C ARG A 271 11.85 17.00 -15.40
N THR A 272 10.68 16.62 -14.92
CA THR A 272 10.49 15.78 -13.74
C THR A 272 10.23 14.35 -14.18
N PHE A 273 10.19 13.43 -13.23
CA PHE A 273 9.71 12.09 -13.48
C PHE A 273 8.23 12.15 -13.91
N SER A 274 7.93 11.60 -15.09
CA SER A 274 6.55 11.61 -15.63
C SER A 274 6.11 10.19 -15.98
N CYS A 275 5.66 9.43 -15.01
CA CYS A 275 4.97 8.18 -15.31
C CYS A 275 3.54 8.43 -15.82
N THR A 276 2.96 9.58 -15.50
CA THR A 276 1.62 9.97 -15.94
C THR A 276 1.49 10.20 -17.44
N ASP A 277 2.54 10.69 -18.12
CA ASP A 277 2.51 10.95 -19.55
C ASP A 277 2.39 9.70 -20.41
N THR A 278 2.84 8.56 -19.88
CA THR A 278 2.78 7.25 -20.57
C THR A 278 1.60 6.40 -20.14
N LEU A 279 0.87 6.82 -19.11
CA LEU A 279 -0.23 6.08 -18.51
C LEU A 279 -1.52 6.91 -18.64
N ALA A 280 -2.18 6.84 -19.80
CA ALA A 280 -3.48 7.46 -19.99
C ALA A 280 -4.50 6.94 -18.96
N LEU A 281 -5.35 7.85 -18.45
CA LEU A 281 -6.53 7.49 -17.66
C LEU A 281 -7.64 7.05 -18.58
#